data_f040b2caa4bffdba8ebb39ef2242d91f
#
_entry.id   f040b2caa4bffdba8ebb39ef2242d91f
#
_cell.length_a   1.000
_cell.length_b   1.000
_cell.length_c   1.000
_cell.angle_alpha   90.00
_cell.angle_beta   90.00
_cell.angle_gamma   90.00
#
_symmetry.space_group_name_H-M   'P 1'
#
loop_
_entity.id
_entity.type
_entity.pdbx_description
1 polymer ?
#
loop_
_entity_poly.entity_id
_entity_poly.type
_entity_poly.pdbx_seq_one_letter_code
_entity_poly.pdbx_strand_id
1 'polypeptide(L)'
;MSFVIRCLDCGEAAPFTPNSMQCPNCSSQWREAEYDIAEAAKTFPSELSKREFDLWRYQELLPIRNPNPSLRLGEGGTPLIKAANLGMMLGLNNLYIKDERQGPTSSFKDRQASLTIAALKEGGVTEMVAASTGNVAIALSAYAARAGIKLWAFVTSLVPGVKMREIALYGSQVIKITGSYDQAKKMAAEFARQRGLYQDMGARTVTAVEAMKTLAFEVAEQLTLQNGPAEGSTEEHPKWQTPDWYVQAISGGMGPLGVYKGFKELRELGLIDRIPAIAPIQVEGCAPMVESWKKNLEVAEPVLSPMTRIETLATGEPGRTYTMLRKQVNETGGVFESVSDEEAFRAMHVLAKMEGISAEPASGTAFAGLFKLARAGVIKPDDVVVVNCTGHTVPAEQFLFNEGWTRDIDLEKKQSETETPQEGLLSALNNVTPNRFSRVVVVDDTPDARRLIRRILQSQGDFEIFEAENGRDGVELIA
;
A
#
# COMPACT_ATOMS: atom_id res chain seq x y z
N MET A 1 -19.67 14.50 9.98
CA MET A 1 -18.94 14.27 11.25
C MET A 1 -17.73 15.16 11.31
N SER A 2 -17.38 15.63 12.50
CA SER A 2 -16.22 16.51 12.66
C SER A 2 -15.00 15.67 13.04
N PHE A 3 -13.94 15.78 12.25
CA PHE A 3 -12.62 15.30 12.61
C PHE A 3 -11.61 16.42 12.36
N VAL A 4 -10.50 16.36 13.05
CA VAL A 4 -9.38 17.29 12.92
C VAL A 4 -8.10 16.50 12.67
N ILE A 5 -7.10 17.16 12.11
CA ILE A 5 -5.77 16.59 11.96
C ILE A 5 -4.89 17.17 13.05
N ARG A 6 -4.44 16.30 13.95
CA ARG A 6 -3.52 16.66 15.03
C ARG A 6 -2.07 16.39 14.62
N CYS A 7 -1.23 17.38 14.87
CA CYS A 7 0.22 17.23 14.71
C CYS A 7 0.81 16.46 15.91
N LEU A 8 1.59 15.40 15.63
CA LEU A 8 2.22 14.58 16.67
C LEU A 8 3.43 15.26 17.34
N ASP A 9 3.93 16.36 16.78
CA ASP A 9 5.09 17.07 17.32
C ASP A 9 4.72 18.28 18.18
N CYS A 10 3.80 19.13 17.71
CA CYS A 10 3.43 20.34 18.43
C CYS A 10 2.00 20.32 19.01
N GLY A 11 1.21 19.28 18.77
CA GLY A 11 -0.15 19.16 19.25
C GLY A 11 -1.19 20.03 18.54
N GLU A 12 -0.79 20.83 17.54
CA GLU A 12 -1.72 21.68 16.77
C GLU A 12 -2.80 20.83 16.09
N ALA A 13 -4.05 21.26 16.26
CA ALA A 13 -5.21 20.66 15.61
C ALA A 13 -5.71 21.57 14.49
N ALA A 14 -5.75 21.10 13.28
CA ALA A 14 -6.17 21.84 12.11
C ALA A 14 -7.22 21.08 11.29
N PRO A 15 -8.07 21.77 10.51
CA PRO A 15 -8.95 21.11 9.55
C PRO A 15 -8.17 20.27 8.56
N PHE A 16 -8.74 19.14 8.15
CA PHE A 16 -8.12 18.30 7.11
C PHE A 16 -8.11 19.02 5.77
N THR A 17 -6.92 19.15 5.20
CA THR A 17 -6.69 19.62 3.84
C THR A 17 -5.96 18.51 3.08
N PRO A 18 -6.62 17.81 2.15
CA PRO A 18 -6.08 16.59 1.53
C PRO A 18 -4.74 16.78 0.82
N ASN A 19 -4.51 17.95 0.20
CA ASN A 19 -3.27 18.29 -0.49
C ASN A 19 -2.17 18.87 0.41
N SER A 20 -2.47 19.14 1.68
CA SER A 20 -1.45 19.60 2.64
C SER A 20 -0.74 18.40 3.28
N MET A 21 0.58 18.37 3.18
CA MET A 21 1.41 17.29 3.74
C MET A 21 2.10 17.68 5.05
N GLN A 22 1.89 18.90 5.54
CA GLN A 22 2.60 19.43 6.69
C GLN A 22 1.68 20.11 7.69
N CYS A 23 2.11 20.13 8.95
CA CYS A 23 1.47 20.94 10.00
C CYS A 23 1.61 22.42 9.69
N PRO A 24 0.53 23.21 9.77
CA PRO A 24 0.61 24.65 9.49
C PRO A 24 1.44 25.42 10.53
N ASN A 25 1.61 24.90 11.73
CA ASN A 25 2.35 25.54 12.82
C ASN A 25 3.86 25.21 12.82
N CYS A 26 4.24 23.92 12.71
CA CYS A 26 5.63 23.49 12.87
C CYS A 26 6.22 22.78 11.65
N SER A 27 5.48 22.72 10.53
CA SER A 27 5.86 22.03 9.28
C SER A 27 6.13 20.53 9.41
N SER A 28 5.80 19.90 10.55
CA SER A 28 5.92 18.45 10.71
C SER A 28 5.00 17.70 9.74
N GLN A 29 5.50 16.58 9.22
CA GLN A 29 4.73 15.66 8.38
C GLN A 29 4.05 14.56 9.21
N TRP A 30 4.33 14.47 10.50
CA TRP A 30 3.76 13.45 11.39
C TRP A 30 2.46 13.96 12.00
N ARG A 31 1.37 13.47 11.45
CA ARG A 31 0.01 13.92 11.82
C ARG A 31 -0.93 12.72 11.82
N GLU A 32 -1.99 12.80 12.60
CA GLU A 32 -3.06 11.80 12.65
C GLU A 32 -4.44 12.47 12.62
N ALA A 33 -5.46 11.72 12.17
CA ALA A 33 -6.84 12.16 12.32
C ALA A 33 -7.34 11.85 13.72
N GLU A 34 -8.06 12.78 14.30
CA GLU A 34 -8.74 12.67 15.61
C GLU A 34 -10.23 12.88 15.40
N TYR A 35 -11.02 11.95 15.92
CA TYR A 35 -12.47 11.90 15.74
C TYR A 35 -13.17 12.18 17.06
N ASP A 36 -14.39 12.73 16.98
CA ASP A 36 -15.30 12.79 18.11
C ASP A 36 -15.90 11.39 18.35
N ILE A 37 -15.22 10.61 19.20
CA ILE A 37 -15.62 9.24 19.53
C ILE A 37 -17.00 9.19 20.18
N ALA A 38 -17.33 10.18 21.02
CA ALA A 38 -18.64 10.24 21.67
C ALA A 38 -19.77 10.48 20.67
N GLU A 39 -19.53 11.29 19.65
CA GLU A 39 -20.49 11.47 18.55
C GLU A 39 -20.57 10.24 17.64
N ALA A 40 -19.43 9.63 17.30
CA ALA A 40 -19.39 8.42 16.51
C ALA A 40 -20.13 7.25 17.20
N ALA A 41 -20.00 7.11 18.52
CA ALA A 41 -20.66 6.05 19.30
C ALA A 41 -22.20 6.07 19.20
N LYS A 42 -22.80 7.22 18.89
CA LYS A 42 -24.26 7.32 18.75
C LYS A 42 -24.81 6.59 17.51
N THR A 43 -24.02 6.47 16.46
CA THR A 43 -24.48 5.95 15.17
C THR A 43 -23.67 4.74 14.69
N PHE A 44 -22.40 4.67 15.04
CA PHE A 44 -21.47 3.69 14.46
C PHE A 44 -21.97 2.24 14.55
N PRO A 45 -22.34 1.65 15.73
CA PRO A 45 -22.75 0.25 15.76
C PRO A 45 -24.08 -0.02 15.07
N SER A 46 -25.07 0.87 15.23
CA SER A 46 -26.44 0.69 14.75
C SER A 46 -26.57 0.84 13.22
N GLU A 47 -25.73 1.66 12.61
CA GLU A 47 -25.77 1.90 11.16
C GLU A 47 -25.01 0.84 10.36
N LEU A 48 -24.10 0.10 10.98
CA LEU A 48 -23.28 -0.90 10.28
C LEU A 48 -24.11 -1.98 9.60
N SER A 49 -25.17 -2.48 10.27
CA SER A 49 -26.04 -3.52 9.69
C SER A 49 -26.76 -3.10 8.39
N LYS A 50 -26.87 -1.80 8.13
CA LYS A 50 -27.54 -1.23 6.96
C LYS A 50 -26.60 -0.98 5.78
N ARG A 51 -25.28 -1.19 5.95
CA ARG A 51 -24.25 -0.85 4.97
C ARG A 51 -23.63 -2.10 4.39
N GLU A 52 -23.14 -1.98 3.15
CA GLU A 52 -22.31 -3.01 2.52
C GLU A 52 -21.08 -3.29 3.37
N PHE A 53 -20.56 -4.52 3.29
CA PHE A 53 -19.38 -4.93 4.03
C PHE A 53 -18.14 -4.57 3.21
N ASP A 54 -17.78 -3.29 3.20
CA ASP A 54 -16.63 -2.71 2.53
C ASP A 54 -15.86 -1.74 3.46
N LEU A 55 -14.79 -1.12 2.95
CA LEU A 55 -14.02 -0.13 3.71
C LEU A 55 -14.89 1.06 4.15
N TRP A 56 -15.85 1.48 3.32
CA TRP A 56 -16.68 2.66 3.52
C TRP A 56 -17.81 2.45 4.54
N ARG A 57 -17.99 1.20 4.98
CA ARG A 57 -18.89 0.84 6.07
C ARG A 57 -18.59 1.64 7.35
N TYR A 58 -17.32 1.98 7.56
CA TYR A 58 -16.79 2.68 8.75
C TYR A 58 -16.52 4.17 8.51
N GLN A 59 -17.26 4.80 7.62
CA GLN A 59 -17.04 6.17 7.15
C GLN A 59 -17.00 7.24 8.24
N GLU A 60 -17.65 7.03 9.39
CA GLU A 60 -17.61 7.93 10.53
C GLU A 60 -16.21 8.14 11.11
N LEU A 61 -15.39 7.12 10.96
CA LEU A 61 -14.01 7.08 11.46
C LEU A 61 -13.01 7.16 10.32
N LEU A 62 -13.36 7.74 9.18
CA LEU A 62 -12.46 7.97 8.06
C LEU A 62 -12.31 9.47 7.77
N PRO A 63 -11.09 9.97 7.45
CA PRO A 63 -10.84 11.38 7.22
C PRO A 63 -11.28 11.82 5.82
N ILE A 64 -12.58 11.68 5.55
CA ILE A 64 -13.22 12.12 4.31
C ILE A 64 -14.57 12.76 4.64
N ARG A 65 -14.93 13.84 3.95
CA ARG A 65 -16.18 14.55 4.18
C ARG A 65 -17.30 14.06 3.28
N ASN A 66 -16.97 13.85 2.01
CA ASN A 66 -17.93 13.48 0.97
C ASN A 66 -17.44 12.25 0.20
N PRO A 67 -17.57 11.04 0.77
CA PRO A 67 -17.14 9.82 0.08
C PRO A 67 -17.93 9.67 -1.24
N ASN A 68 -17.20 9.57 -2.36
CA ASN A 68 -17.79 9.42 -3.68
C ASN A 68 -17.87 7.95 -4.08
N PRO A 69 -19.07 7.33 -4.14
CA PRO A 69 -19.21 5.92 -4.48
C PRO A 69 -18.66 5.56 -5.87
N SER A 70 -18.61 6.51 -6.82
CA SER A 70 -18.11 6.25 -8.17
C SER A 70 -16.61 5.95 -8.22
N LEU A 71 -15.87 6.25 -7.16
CA LEU A 71 -14.43 5.96 -7.04
C LEU A 71 -14.14 4.57 -6.47
N ARG A 72 -15.13 3.91 -5.88
CA ARG A 72 -14.97 2.59 -5.26
C ARG A 72 -14.71 1.51 -6.30
N LEU A 73 -13.89 0.54 -5.96
CA LEU A 73 -13.59 -0.66 -6.74
C LEU A 73 -13.95 -1.95 -5.98
N GLY A 74 -14.56 -1.85 -4.78
CA GLY A 74 -14.89 -2.97 -3.92
C GLY A 74 -13.81 -3.29 -2.88
N GLU A 75 -13.10 -2.29 -2.45
CA GLU A 75 -12.05 -2.38 -1.42
C GLU A 75 -12.60 -2.60 -0.02
N GLY A 76 -11.87 -3.34 0.80
CA GLY A 76 -12.31 -3.74 2.13
C GLY A 76 -13.29 -4.90 2.10
N GLY A 77 -13.90 -5.24 3.24
CA GLY A 77 -14.80 -6.37 3.35
C GLY A 77 -14.17 -7.72 3.02
N THR A 78 -12.85 -7.82 3.04
CA THR A 78 -12.10 -9.02 2.68
C THR A 78 -12.38 -10.17 3.65
N PRO A 79 -12.33 -11.45 3.21
CA PRO A 79 -12.68 -12.57 4.06
C PRO A 79 -11.79 -12.72 5.31
N LEU A 80 -12.38 -13.15 6.41
CA LEU A 80 -11.68 -13.70 7.56
C LEU A 80 -11.91 -15.21 7.57
N ILE A 81 -10.88 -15.98 7.21
CA ILE A 81 -10.95 -17.42 6.98
C ILE A 81 -10.40 -18.15 8.20
N LYS A 82 -11.16 -19.09 8.77
CA LYS A 82 -10.64 -19.98 9.81
C LYS A 82 -9.68 -20.99 9.16
N ALA A 83 -8.40 -20.93 9.54
CA ALA A 83 -7.34 -21.78 9.01
C ALA A 83 -7.25 -23.11 9.79
N ALA A 84 -8.21 -24.01 9.56
CA ALA A 84 -8.36 -25.22 10.35
C ALA A 84 -7.21 -26.20 10.18
N ASN A 85 -6.73 -26.42 8.94
CA ASN A 85 -5.65 -27.38 8.68
C ASN A 85 -4.31 -26.86 9.19
N LEU A 86 -4.03 -25.57 8.97
CA LEU A 86 -2.82 -24.92 9.46
C LEU A 86 -2.83 -24.83 11.00
N GLY A 87 -3.98 -24.51 11.58
CA GLY A 87 -4.19 -24.52 13.04
C GLY A 87 -3.90 -25.89 13.65
N MET A 88 -4.43 -26.97 13.07
CA MET A 88 -4.16 -28.32 13.51
C MET A 88 -2.65 -28.66 13.42
N MET A 89 -1.98 -28.29 12.35
CA MET A 89 -0.54 -28.52 12.16
C MET A 89 0.30 -27.79 13.23
N LEU A 90 -0.13 -26.59 13.63
CA LEU A 90 0.59 -25.74 14.62
C LEU A 90 0.13 -25.96 16.06
N GLY A 91 -0.92 -26.71 16.30
CA GLY A 91 -1.55 -26.86 17.61
C GLY A 91 -2.28 -25.59 18.08
N LEU A 92 -2.80 -24.79 17.15
CA LEU A 92 -3.57 -23.55 17.41
C LEU A 92 -5.05 -23.78 17.11
N ASN A 93 -5.91 -23.64 18.11
CA ASN A 93 -7.35 -23.94 18.01
C ASN A 93 -8.13 -22.83 17.27
N ASN A 94 -7.64 -21.58 17.33
CA ASN A 94 -8.34 -20.39 16.87
C ASN A 94 -7.47 -19.54 15.94
N LEU A 95 -6.97 -20.17 14.86
CA LEU A 95 -6.18 -19.48 13.84
C LEU A 95 -7.08 -18.99 12.70
N TYR A 96 -6.93 -17.71 12.36
CA TYR A 96 -7.66 -17.04 11.28
C TYR A 96 -6.72 -16.34 10.32
N ILE A 97 -7.09 -16.29 9.05
CA ILE A 97 -6.39 -15.58 7.99
C ILE A 97 -7.27 -14.41 7.52
N LYS A 98 -6.80 -13.18 7.66
CA LYS A 98 -7.40 -12.01 7.01
C LYS A 98 -6.91 -11.97 5.58
N ASP A 99 -7.78 -12.33 4.62
CA ASP A 99 -7.41 -12.59 3.23
C ASP A 99 -7.48 -11.33 2.35
N GLU A 100 -6.48 -10.48 2.47
CA GLU A 100 -6.35 -9.24 1.71
C GLU A 100 -6.00 -9.44 0.22
N ARG A 101 -5.84 -10.69 -0.24
CA ARG A 101 -5.68 -11.04 -1.66
C ARG A 101 -6.95 -10.78 -2.47
N GLN A 102 -8.10 -10.69 -1.79
CA GLN A 102 -9.41 -10.52 -2.40
C GLN A 102 -9.73 -9.05 -2.74
N GLY A 103 -8.81 -8.12 -2.48
CA GLY A 103 -8.95 -6.73 -2.89
C GLY A 103 -8.85 -6.53 -4.41
N PRO A 104 -9.31 -5.39 -4.95
CA PRO A 104 -9.34 -5.08 -6.38
C PRO A 104 -8.00 -5.21 -7.11
N THR A 105 -6.89 -4.90 -6.44
CA THR A 105 -5.53 -5.09 -6.97
C THR A 105 -4.77 -6.19 -6.23
N SER A 106 -5.53 -7.12 -5.65
CA SER A 106 -5.04 -8.34 -5.00
C SER A 106 -4.07 -8.09 -3.84
N SER A 107 -4.22 -6.97 -3.11
CA SER A 107 -3.45 -6.69 -1.90
C SER A 107 -4.13 -5.70 -0.95
N PHE A 108 -3.75 -5.72 0.33
CA PHE A 108 -4.25 -4.78 1.35
C PHE A 108 -3.95 -3.30 1.04
N LYS A 109 -3.13 -3.00 0.02
CA LYS A 109 -2.82 -1.64 -0.40
C LYS A 109 -3.99 -0.93 -1.05
N ASP A 110 -5.00 -1.67 -1.48
CA ASP A 110 -6.25 -1.13 -1.96
C ASP A 110 -6.91 -0.20 -0.93
N ARG A 111 -6.83 -0.54 0.35
CA ARG A 111 -7.35 0.31 1.45
C ARG A 111 -6.68 1.67 1.46
N GLN A 112 -5.34 1.69 1.46
CA GLN A 112 -4.55 2.93 1.41
C GLN A 112 -4.88 3.75 0.17
N ALA A 113 -4.90 3.10 -0.99
CA ALA A 113 -5.10 3.76 -2.27
C ALA A 113 -6.49 4.36 -2.38
N SER A 114 -7.53 3.61 -2.02
CA SER A 114 -8.92 4.04 -2.06
C SER A 114 -9.13 5.33 -1.27
N LEU A 115 -8.82 5.31 0.02
CA LEU A 115 -9.06 6.48 0.89
C LEU A 115 -8.17 7.67 0.50
N THR A 116 -6.90 7.42 0.16
CA THR A 116 -5.99 8.49 -0.25
C THR A 116 -6.45 9.17 -1.53
N ILE A 117 -6.79 8.39 -2.56
CA ILE A 117 -7.25 8.93 -3.84
C ILE A 117 -8.59 9.64 -3.70
N ALA A 118 -9.52 9.08 -2.92
CA ALA A 118 -10.81 9.74 -2.66
C ALA A 118 -10.62 11.10 -1.99
N ALA A 119 -9.76 11.20 -0.98
CA ALA A 119 -9.45 12.47 -0.31
C ALA A 119 -8.73 13.46 -1.25
N LEU A 120 -7.77 13.00 -2.05
CA LEU A 120 -7.08 13.85 -3.02
C LEU A 120 -8.03 14.38 -4.08
N LYS A 121 -8.98 13.54 -4.56
CA LYS A 121 -10.02 13.97 -5.50
C LYS A 121 -10.95 15.01 -4.90
N GLU A 122 -11.38 14.81 -3.64
CA GLU A 122 -12.15 15.81 -2.88
C GLU A 122 -11.36 17.13 -2.74
N GLY A 123 -10.05 17.07 -2.54
CA GLY A 123 -9.15 18.22 -2.47
C GLY A 123 -8.77 18.85 -3.81
N GLY A 124 -9.32 18.37 -4.94
CA GLY A 124 -9.07 18.90 -6.28
C GLY A 124 -7.68 18.60 -6.84
N VAL A 125 -6.97 17.60 -6.30
CA VAL A 125 -5.65 17.18 -6.79
C VAL A 125 -5.80 16.46 -8.12
N THR A 126 -5.00 16.83 -9.10
CA THR A 126 -5.01 16.28 -10.47
C THR A 126 -3.77 15.45 -10.80
N GLU A 127 -2.66 15.66 -10.07
CA GLU A 127 -1.42 14.92 -10.27
C GLU A 127 -0.79 14.57 -8.90
N MET A 128 -0.18 13.39 -8.82
CA MET A 128 0.51 12.95 -7.61
C MET A 128 1.76 12.12 -7.92
N VAL A 129 2.60 11.93 -6.91
CA VAL A 129 3.83 11.14 -6.97
C VAL A 129 3.78 10.02 -5.93
N ALA A 130 4.23 8.84 -6.32
CA ALA A 130 4.47 7.75 -5.38
C ALA A 130 5.82 7.08 -5.64
N ALA A 131 6.51 6.68 -4.58
CA ALA A 131 7.66 5.78 -4.65
C ALA A 131 7.29 4.44 -4.02
N SER A 132 7.38 3.34 -4.77
CA SER A 132 6.95 2.04 -4.27
C SER A 132 7.68 0.88 -4.95
N THR A 133 7.85 -0.20 -4.20
CA THR A 133 8.42 -1.47 -4.67
C THR A 133 7.36 -2.46 -5.17
N GLY A 134 6.12 -2.04 -5.39
CA GLY A 134 5.09 -2.94 -5.95
C GLY A 134 3.67 -2.59 -5.57
N ASN A 135 3.05 -3.30 -4.62
CA ASN A 135 1.60 -3.26 -4.35
C ASN A 135 1.03 -1.85 -4.09
N VAL A 136 1.78 -0.93 -3.46
CA VAL A 136 1.32 0.46 -3.28
C VAL A 136 1.19 1.18 -4.61
N ALA A 137 2.19 1.05 -5.51
CA ALA A 137 2.13 1.71 -6.80
C ALA A 137 1.03 1.12 -7.68
N ILE A 138 0.82 -0.21 -7.66
CA ILE A 138 -0.27 -0.88 -8.38
C ILE A 138 -1.61 -0.34 -7.89
N ALA A 139 -1.87 -0.40 -6.59
CA ALA A 139 -3.13 0.07 -6.01
C ALA A 139 -3.37 1.56 -6.28
N LEU A 140 -2.39 2.43 -5.99
CA LEU A 140 -2.53 3.86 -6.29
C LEU A 140 -2.77 4.13 -7.78
N SER A 141 -2.17 3.33 -8.69
CA SER A 141 -2.38 3.47 -10.13
C SER A 141 -3.82 3.14 -10.54
N ALA A 142 -4.38 2.05 -10.02
CA ALA A 142 -5.75 1.64 -10.30
C ALA A 142 -6.77 2.71 -9.85
N TYR A 143 -6.65 3.16 -8.60
CA TYR A 143 -7.56 4.18 -8.05
C TYR A 143 -7.33 5.57 -8.65
N ALA A 144 -6.09 5.94 -8.97
CA ALA A 144 -5.79 7.19 -9.66
C ALA A 144 -6.38 7.22 -11.06
N ALA A 145 -6.31 6.12 -11.82
CA ALA A 145 -6.97 5.98 -13.11
C ALA A 145 -8.48 6.16 -12.98
N ARG A 146 -9.12 5.52 -11.99
CA ARG A 146 -10.55 5.64 -11.70
C ARG A 146 -10.96 7.07 -11.37
N ALA A 147 -10.10 7.81 -10.66
CA ALA A 147 -10.35 9.20 -10.25
C ALA A 147 -9.96 10.25 -11.31
N GLY A 148 -9.26 9.85 -12.39
CA GLY A 148 -8.70 10.77 -13.36
C GLY A 148 -7.55 11.61 -12.77
N ILE A 149 -6.77 11.05 -11.83
CA ILE A 149 -5.56 11.64 -11.25
C ILE A 149 -4.35 11.04 -11.95
N LYS A 150 -3.45 11.89 -12.45
CA LYS A 150 -2.21 11.44 -13.06
C LYS A 150 -1.21 11.02 -11.98
N LEU A 151 -0.71 9.79 -12.06
CA LEU A 151 0.29 9.26 -11.14
C LEU A 151 1.68 9.13 -11.78
N TRP A 152 2.67 9.66 -11.09
CA TRP A 152 4.09 9.46 -11.35
C TRP A 152 4.62 8.41 -10.39
N ALA A 153 4.89 7.19 -10.89
CA ALA A 153 5.32 6.05 -10.08
C ALA A 153 6.84 5.84 -10.20
N PHE A 154 7.56 6.15 -9.14
CA PHE A 154 9.00 5.90 -9.03
C PHE A 154 9.22 4.50 -8.45
N VAL A 155 9.85 3.63 -9.24
CA VAL A 155 10.12 2.24 -8.88
C VAL A 155 11.61 1.94 -8.99
N THR A 156 12.10 0.97 -8.22
CA THR A 156 13.49 0.50 -8.38
C THR A 156 13.60 -0.45 -9.56
N SER A 157 14.79 -0.56 -10.16
CA SER A 157 15.08 -1.54 -11.20
C SER A 157 14.93 -3.00 -10.74
N LEU A 158 14.90 -3.22 -9.42
CA LEU A 158 14.75 -4.52 -8.79
C LEU A 158 13.28 -4.99 -8.75
N VAL A 159 12.32 -4.08 -8.91
CA VAL A 159 10.89 -4.45 -8.95
C VAL A 159 10.62 -5.40 -10.12
N PRO A 160 9.92 -6.53 -9.90
CA PRO A 160 9.58 -7.45 -10.98
C PRO A 160 8.89 -6.75 -12.14
N GLY A 161 9.34 -7.03 -13.37
CA GLY A 161 8.81 -6.41 -14.59
C GLY A 161 7.30 -6.56 -14.74
N VAL A 162 6.73 -7.64 -14.21
CA VAL A 162 5.27 -7.89 -14.14
C VAL A 162 4.54 -6.79 -13.39
N LYS A 163 5.01 -6.45 -12.18
CA LYS A 163 4.41 -5.38 -11.36
C LYS A 163 4.55 -4.01 -12.02
N MET A 164 5.69 -3.73 -12.63
CA MET A 164 5.88 -2.48 -13.37
C MET A 164 4.92 -2.37 -14.56
N ARG A 165 4.70 -3.47 -15.30
CA ARG A 165 3.75 -3.50 -16.41
C ARG A 165 2.33 -3.23 -15.95
N GLU A 166 1.92 -3.79 -14.82
CA GLU A 166 0.59 -3.55 -14.26
C GLU A 166 0.38 -2.07 -13.89
N ILE A 167 1.39 -1.43 -13.26
CA ILE A 167 1.36 0.02 -12.98
C ILE A 167 1.16 0.83 -14.26
N ALA A 168 1.90 0.48 -15.33
CA ALA A 168 1.80 1.16 -16.63
C ALA A 168 0.44 0.91 -17.31
N LEU A 169 -0.16 -0.27 -17.13
CA LEU A 169 -1.47 -0.62 -17.69
C LEU A 169 -2.57 0.36 -17.24
N TYR A 170 -2.51 0.81 -15.99
CA TYR A 170 -3.43 1.82 -15.47
C TYR A 170 -3.14 3.24 -15.97
N GLY A 171 -2.15 3.42 -16.86
CA GLY A 171 -1.80 4.74 -17.44
C GLY A 171 -0.87 5.59 -16.57
N SER A 172 -0.33 5.04 -15.50
CA SER A 172 0.66 5.75 -14.66
C SER A 172 1.99 5.94 -15.38
N GLN A 173 2.66 7.06 -15.10
CA GLN A 173 4.00 7.34 -15.63
C GLN A 173 5.04 6.60 -14.79
N VAL A 174 5.57 5.50 -15.30
CA VAL A 174 6.55 4.66 -14.58
C VAL A 174 7.96 5.21 -14.81
N ILE A 175 8.63 5.55 -13.71
CA ILE A 175 10.02 6.02 -13.69
C ILE A 175 10.86 4.98 -12.94
N LYS A 176 11.72 4.28 -13.67
CA LYS A 176 12.57 3.22 -13.11
C LYS A 176 13.92 3.82 -12.69
N ILE A 177 14.26 3.64 -11.43
CA ILE A 177 15.50 4.13 -10.80
C ILE A 177 16.44 2.94 -10.60
N THR A 178 17.65 3.04 -11.17
CA THR A 178 18.74 2.11 -10.88
C THR A 178 19.32 2.47 -9.51
N GLY A 179 18.99 1.68 -8.49
CA GLY A 179 19.42 1.95 -7.12
C GLY A 179 18.46 1.40 -6.08
N SER A 180 18.69 1.77 -4.81
CA SER A 180 17.90 1.32 -3.69
C SER A 180 16.51 1.96 -3.64
N TYR A 181 15.60 1.33 -2.88
CA TYR A 181 14.27 1.90 -2.63
C TYR A 181 14.34 3.27 -1.94
N ASP A 182 15.31 3.48 -1.04
CA ASP A 182 15.48 4.76 -0.36
C ASP A 182 15.97 5.86 -1.32
N GLN A 183 16.79 5.49 -2.32
CA GLN A 183 17.15 6.41 -3.41
C GLN A 183 15.95 6.75 -4.28
N ALA A 184 15.12 5.78 -4.65
CA ALA A 184 13.90 6.05 -5.40
C ALA A 184 12.94 6.98 -4.63
N LYS A 185 12.80 6.82 -3.30
CA LYS A 185 12.04 7.74 -2.44
C LYS A 185 12.58 9.17 -2.46
N LYS A 186 13.91 9.33 -2.37
CA LYS A 186 14.57 10.66 -2.42
C LYS A 186 14.32 11.34 -3.78
N MET A 187 14.45 10.58 -4.88
CA MET A 187 14.18 11.10 -6.22
C MET A 187 12.71 11.51 -6.40
N ALA A 188 11.77 10.70 -5.95
CA ALA A 188 10.36 11.01 -5.99
C ALA A 188 10.03 12.27 -5.18
N ALA A 189 10.63 12.42 -4.00
CA ALA A 189 10.44 13.59 -3.15
C ALA A 189 10.94 14.88 -3.80
N GLU A 190 12.11 14.83 -4.41
CA GLU A 190 12.67 15.99 -5.12
C GLU A 190 11.83 16.37 -6.34
N PHE A 191 11.39 15.39 -7.12
CA PHE A 191 10.49 15.60 -8.26
C PHE A 191 9.15 16.23 -7.82
N ALA A 192 8.55 15.70 -6.76
CA ALA A 192 7.30 16.24 -6.21
C ALA A 192 7.48 17.69 -5.72
N ARG A 193 8.58 17.97 -5.00
CA ARG A 193 8.90 19.29 -4.48
C ARG A 193 9.07 20.32 -5.61
N GLN A 194 9.83 19.98 -6.66
CA GLN A 194 10.09 20.88 -7.78
C GLN A 194 8.83 21.24 -8.57
N ARG A 195 7.88 20.31 -8.65
CA ARG A 195 6.65 20.49 -9.40
C ARG A 195 5.44 20.89 -8.54
N GLY A 196 5.61 21.02 -7.22
CA GLY A 196 4.53 21.34 -6.30
C GLY A 196 3.45 20.26 -6.26
N LEU A 197 3.81 18.98 -6.47
CA LEU A 197 2.87 17.85 -6.52
C LEU A 197 2.71 17.21 -5.14
N TYR A 198 1.53 16.63 -4.92
CA TYR A 198 1.31 15.76 -3.77
C TYR A 198 2.17 14.50 -3.89
N GLN A 199 2.78 14.07 -2.78
CA GLN A 199 3.54 12.82 -2.68
C GLN A 199 2.95 11.89 -1.63
N ASP A 200 2.72 10.61 -1.99
CA ASP A 200 2.48 9.58 -0.99
C ASP A 200 3.75 9.31 -0.19
N MET A 201 3.64 9.40 1.14
CA MET A 201 4.78 9.28 2.06
C MET A 201 4.62 8.09 3.03
N GLY A 202 3.78 7.11 2.68
CA GLY A 202 3.53 5.92 3.49
C GLY A 202 3.00 6.29 4.89
N ALA A 203 3.71 5.93 5.96
CA ALA A 203 3.25 6.16 7.34
C ALA A 203 3.07 7.65 7.72
N ARG A 204 3.57 8.59 6.91
CA ARG A 204 3.33 10.04 7.08
C ARG A 204 2.10 10.54 6.33
N THR A 205 1.52 9.72 5.48
CA THR A 205 0.26 9.99 4.79
C THR A 205 -0.90 9.65 5.72
N VAL A 206 -1.59 10.66 6.23
CA VAL A 206 -2.70 10.48 7.19
C VAL A 206 -3.73 9.48 6.66
N THR A 207 -4.24 9.68 5.45
CA THR A 207 -5.23 8.80 4.84
C THR A 207 -4.76 7.36 4.69
N ALA A 208 -3.46 7.13 4.48
CA ALA A 208 -2.90 5.78 4.36
C ALA A 208 -2.96 5.01 5.69
N VAL A 209 -2.57 5.66 6.80
CA VAL A 209 -2.66 5.06 8.13
C VAL A 209 -4.11 4.86 8.55
N GLU A 210 -4.96 5.86 8.30
CA GLU A 210 -6.39 5.81 8.63
C GLU A 210 -7.14 4.71 7.85
N ALA A 211 -6.75 4.44 6.62
CA ALA A 211 -7.30 3.32 5.86
C ALA A 211 -6.95 1.96 6.47
N MET A 212 -5.72 1.80 6.99
CA MET A 212 -5.28 0.54 7.58
C MET A 212 -6.02 0.18 8.87
N LYS A 213 -6.59 1.15 9.60
CA LYS A 213 -7.37 0.86 10.81
C LYS A 213 -8.66 0.08 10.52
N THR A 214 -9.19 0.18 9.28
CA THR A 214 -10.38 -0.59 8.89
C THR A 214 -10.14 -2.10 8.95
N LEU A 215 -8.89 -2.58 8.85
CA LEU A 215 -8.53 -3.98 9.13
C LEU A 215 -8.91 -4.40 10.54
N ALA A 216 -8.66 -3.56 11.55
CA ALA A 216 -9.03 -3.84 12.94
C ALA A 216 -10.56 -3.90 13.11
N PHE A 217 -11.28 -2.97 12.48
CA PHE A 217 -12.74 -2.92 12.51
C PHE A 217 -13.35 -4.19 11.91
N GLU A 218 -12.91 -4.55 10.70
CA GLU A 218 -13.37 -5.75 10.02
C GLU A 218 -13.02 -7.03 10.78
N VAL A 219 -11.81 -7.15 11.31
CA VAL A 219 -11.38 -8.33 12.09
C VAL A 219 -12.28 -8.51 13.31
N ALA A 220 -12.51 -7.46 14.10
CA ALA A 220 -13.34 -7.54 15.31
C ALA A 220 -14.80 -7.84 14.95
N GLU A 221 -15.37 -7.17 13.95
CA GLU A 221 -16.73 -7.41 13.48
C GLU A 221 -16.88 -8.84 12.93
N GLN A 222 -15.97 -9.31 12.08
CA GLN A 222 -16.03 -10.65 11.47
C GLN A 222 -15.83 -11.78 12.49
N LEU A 223 -14.93 -11.61 13.47
CA LEU A 223 -14.80 -12.56 14.58
C LEU A 223 -16.10 -12.65 15.36
N THR A 224 -16.75 -11.52 15.62
CA THR A 224 -18.05 -11.46 16.32
C THR A 224 -19.16 -12.14 15.53
N LEU A 225 -19.22 -11.91 14.21
CA LEU A 225 -20.19 -12.56 13.33
C LEU A 225 -20.00 -14.09 13.26
N GLN A 226 -18.76 -14.57 13.31
CA GLN A 226 -18.44 -16.00 13.23
C GLN A 226 -18.58 -16.73 14.56
N ASN A 227 -18.24 -16.10 15.69
CA ASN A 227 -18.12 -16.76 16.99
C ASN A 227 -19.16 -16.27 18.00
N GLY A 228 -20.02 -15.33 17.63
CA GLY A 228 -20.93 -14.64 18.54
C GLY A 228 -20.26 -13.45 19.25
N PRO A 229 -21.07 -12.66 19.97
CA PRO A 229 -20.58 -11.49 20.70
C PRO A 229 -19.60 -11.89 21.83
N ALA A 230 -18.75 -10.94 22.25
CA ALA A 230 -17.84 -11.17 23.36
C ALA A 230 -18.58 -11.28 24.69
N GLU A 231 -17.95 -11.85 25.70
CA GLU A 231 -18.50 -12.01 27.05
C GLU A 231 -18.88 -10.65 27.64
N GLY A 232 -20.02 -10.59 28.31
CA GLY A 232 -20.57 -9.34 28.87
C GLY A 232 -21.24 -8.41 27.85
N SER A 233 -21.44 -8.86 26.60
CA SER A 233 -22.20 -8.12 25.60
C SER A 233 -23.69 -8.10 25.93
N THR A 234 -24.33 -6.94 25.75
CA THR A 234 -25.79 -6.76 25.87
C THR A 234 -26.33 -6.04 24.65
N GLU A 235 -27.66 -5.98 24.47
CA GLU A 235 -28.26 -5.19 23.38
C GLU A 235 -27.96 -3.69 23.53
N GLU A 236 -27.86 -3.18 24.72
CA GLU A 236 -27.54 -1.77 25.01
C GLU A 236 -26.04 -1.46 24.90
N HIS A 237 -25.20 -2.44 25.20
CA HIS A 237 -23.73 -2.35 25.18
C HIS A 237 -23.14 -3.53 24.41
N PRO A 238 -23.19 -3.51 23.06
CA PRO A 238 -22.65 -4.58 22.24
C PRO A 238 -21.13 -4.63 22.37
N LYS A 239 -20.60 -5.84 22.59
CA LYS A 239 -19.14 -6.08 22.61
C LYS A 239 -18.72 -7.03 21.52
N TRP A 240 -17.68 -6.64 20.83
CA TRP A 240 -17.11 -7.40 19.74
C TRP A 240 -15.96 -8.30 20.21
N GLN A 241 -15.76 -9.39 19.49
CA GLN A 241 -14.62 -10.27 19.68
C GLN A 241 -13.32 -9.57 19.30
N THR A 242 -12.27 -9.82 20.06
CA THR A 242 -10.93 -9.28 19.80
C THR A 242 -9.94 -10.44 19.72
N PRO A 243 -9.05 -10.51 18.71
CA PRO A 243 -8.00 -11.53 18.71
C PRO A 243 -7.04 -11.30 19.88
N ASP A 244 -6.31 -12.35 20.26
CA ASP A 244 -5.18 -12.25 21.19
C ASP A 244 -3.95 -11.72 20.48
N TRP A 245 -3.76 -12.15 19.22
CA TRP A 245 -2.63 -11.79 18.39
C TRP A 245 -3.06 -11.30 17.00
N TYR A 246 -2.40 -10.22 16.56
CA TYR A 246 -2.43 -9.79 15.17
C TYR A 246 -1.02 -9.86 14.58
N VAL A 247 -0.82 -10.72 13.59
CA VAL A 247 0.48 -11.01 12.96
C VAL A 247 0.52 -10.43 11.55
N GLN A 248 1.52 -9.62 11.25
CA GLN A 248 1.68 -9.03 9.91
C GLN A 248 3.14 -8.84 9.55
N ALA A 249 3.51 -9.19 8.31
CA ALA A 249 4.80 -8.81 7.74
C ALA A 249 4.87 -7.31 7.49
N ILE A 250 6.02 -6.72 7.76
CA ILE A 250 6.23 -5.28 7.60
C ILE A 250 7.48 -4.95 6.79
N SER A 251 7.36 -3.90 5.98
CA SER A 251 8.46 -3.12 5.41
C SER A 251 8.66 -1.87 6.28
N GLY A 252 7.97 -0.77 5.96
CA GLY A 252 7.99 0.46 6.74
C GLY A 252 7.03 0.53 7.94
N GLY A 253 6.22 -0.50 8.21
CA GLY A 253 5.41 -0.62 9.43
C GLY A 253 4.06 0.11 9.45
N MET A 254 3.62 0.72 8.36
CA MET A 254 2.36 1.49 8.31
C MET A 254 1.11 0.65 8.64
N GLY A 255 1.04 -0.59 8.17
CA GLY A 255 -0.13 -1.46 8.41
C GLY A 255 -0.44 -1.65 9.88
N PRO A 256 0.48 -2.19 10.69
CA PRO A 256 0.27 -2.35 12.13
C PRO A 256 0.02 -1.04 12.88
N LEU A 257 0.60 0.10 12.45
CA LEU A 257 0.28 1.41 13.04
C LEU A 257 -1.21 1.72 12.93
N GLY A 258 -1.78 1.54 11.73
CA GLY A 258 -3.20 1.77 11.51
C GLY A 258 -4.07 0.74 12.24
N VAL A 259 -3.70 -0.53 12.21
CA VAL A 259 -4.43 -1.61 12.91
C VAL A 259 -4.49 -1.35 14.42
N TYR A 260 -3.38 -0.99 15.03
CA TYR A 260 -3.36 -0.59 16.45
C TYR A 260 -4.31 0.58 16.72
N LYS A 261 -4.27 1.62 15.87
CA LYS A 261 -5.17 2.77 15.99
C LYS A 261 -6.64 2.34 15.90
N GLY A 262 -6.96 1.45 14.96
CA GLY A 262 -8.33 0.95 14.81
C GLY A 262 -8.82 0.21 16.05
N PHE A 263 -8.04 -0.70 16.62
CA PHE A 263 -8.40 -1.36 17.89
C PHE A 263 -8.47 -0.38 19.05
N LYS A 264 -7.62 0.64 19.10
CA LYS A 264 -7.70 1.70 20.11
C LYS A 264 -9.02 2.46 20.01
N GLU A 265 -9.44 2.85 18.81
CA GLU A 265 -10.71 3.54 18.59
C GLU A 265 -11.93 2.64 18.93
N LEU A 266 -11.90 1.34 18.58
CA LEU A 266 -12.94 0.39 19.00
C LEU A 266 -13.04 0.28 20.53
N ARG A 267 -11.92 0.31 21.24
CA ARG A 267 -11.89 0.32 22.71
C ARG A 267 -12.45 1.62 23.28
N GLU A 268 -12.12 2.75 22.69
CA GLU A 268 -12.65 4.06 23.07
C GLU A 268 -14.16 4.17 22.81
N LEU A 269 -14.67 3.50 21.76
CA LEU A 269 -16.11 3.32 21.50
C LEU A 269 -16.80 2.36 22.47
N GLY A 270 -16.07 1.66 23.33
CA GLY A 270 -16.60 0.66 24.25
C GLY A 270 -16.98 -0.67 23.59
N LEU A 271 -16.65 -0.88 22.31
CA LEU A 271 -16.98 -2.10 21.57
C LEU A 271 -16.05 -3.28 21.87
N ILE A 272 -14.85 -3.02 22.35
CA ILE A 272 -13.88 -4.05 22.77
C ILE A 272 -13.23 -3.64 24.10
N ASP A 273 -12.75 -4.62 24.89
CA ASP A 273 -12.13 -4.37 26.18
C ASP A 273 -10.60 -4.26 26.11
N ARG A 274 -9.97 -4.87 25.10
CA ARG A 274 -8.51 -4.93 24.98
C ARG A 274 -8.04 -4.73 23.54
N ILE A 275 -6.79 -4.32 23.38
CA ILE A 275 -6.09 -4.26 22.08
C ILE A 275 -5.26 -5.55 21.95
N PRO A 276 -5.25 -6.23 20.78
CA PRO A 276 -4.48 -7.44 20.60
C PRO A 276 -2.97 -7.18 20.67
N ALA A 277 -2.21 -8.18 21.07
CA ALA A 277 -0.76 -8.18 20.91
C ALA A 277 -0.39 -8.09 19.43
N ILE A 278 0.47 -7.15 19.09
CA ILE A 278 0.91 -6.90 17.71
C ILE A 278 2.24 -7.62 17.46
N ALA A 279 2.30 -8.45 16.44
CA ALA A 279 3.51 -9.14 16.01
C ALA A 279 3.95 -8.69 14.60
N PRO A 280 4.77 -7.63 14.47
CA PRO A 280 5.37 -7.21 13.21
C PRO A 280 6.51 -8.17 12.85
N ILE A 281 6.46 -8.73 11.64
CA ILE A 281 7.47 -9.68 11.14
C ILE A 281 8.29 -9.05 10.02
N GLN A 282 9.62 -9.12 10.12
CA GLN A 282 10.55 -8.67 9.07
C GLN A 282 11.30 -9.85 8.45
N VAL A 283 11.95 -9.62 7.32
CA VAL A 283 12.91 -10.57 6.74
C VAL A 283 14.31 -10.31 7.31
N GLU A 284 15.06 -11.36 7.66
CA GLU A 284 16.39 -11.23 8.29
C GLU A 284 17.36 -10.39 7.45
N GLY A 285 17.28 -10.50 6.10
CA GLY A 285 18.12 -9.68 5.20
C GLY A 285 17.81 -8.18 5.23
N CYS A 286 16.71 -7.75 5.89
CA CYS A 286 16.36 -6.35 6.12
C CYS A 286 15.42 -6.22 7.34
N ALA A 287 15.97 -6.37 8.55
CA ALA A 287 15.23 -6.38 9.81
C ALA A 287 15.63 -5.26 10.79
N PRO A 288 15.70 -3.98 10.35
CA PRO A 288 16.19 -2.89 11.20
C PRO A 288 15.37 -2.71 12.47
N MET A 289 14.05 -2.93 12.41
CA MET A 289 13.17 -2.77 13.57
C MET A 289 13.35 -3.91 14.58
N VAL A 290 13.44 -5.16 14.09
CA VAL A 290 13.62 -6.35 14.93
C VAL A 290 14.96 -6.28 15.66
N GLU A 291 16.05 -5.99 14.94
CA GLU A 291 17.39 -5.94 15.53
C GLU A 291 17.52 -4.80 16.54
N SER A 292 16.94 -3.64 16.24
CA SER A 292 16.94 -2.50 17.17
C SER A 292 16.08 -2.78 18.41
N TRP A 293 14.93 -3.46 18.25
CA TRP A 293 14.09 -3.85 19.39
C TRP A 293 14.78 -4.88 20.29
N LYS A 294 15.45 -5.88 19.73
CA LYS A 294 16.25 -6.86 20.49
C LYS A 294 17.36 -6.19 21.30
N LYS A 295 17.96 -5.13 20.76
CA LYS A 295 18.97 -4.30 21.44
C LYS A 295 18.36 -3.28 22.40
N ASN A 296 17.03 -3.23 22.52
CA ASN A 296 16.27 -2.26 23.32
C ASN A 296 16.54 -0.79 22.94
N LEU A 297 16.85 -0.51 21.66
CA LEU A 297 17.07 0.85 21.18
C LEU A 297 15.75 1.60 21.00
N GLU A 298 15.74 2.89 21.28
CA GLU A 298 14.56 3.76 21.06
C GLU A 298 14.41 4.19 19.58
N VAL A 299 15.52 4.29 18.87
CA VAL A 299 15.60 4.63 17.46
C VAL A 299 16.24 3.46 16.71
N ALA A 300 15.66 3.11 15.56
CA ALA A 300 16.20 2.01 14.78
C ALA A 300 17.55 2.35 14.15
N GLU A 301 18.48 1.40 14.22
CA GLU A 301 19.69 1.41 13.41
C GLU A 301 19.32 1.04 11.97
N PRO A 302 19.73 1.82 10.95
CA PRO A 302 19.36 1.53 9.58
C PRO A 302 20.15 0.35 8.99
N VAL A 303 19.52 -0.42 8.11
CA VAL A 303 20.17 -1.39 7.24
C VAL A 303 20.44 -0.71 5.90
N LEU A 304 21.69 -0.33 5.66
CA LEU A 304 22.07 0.46 4.47
C LEU A 304 22.08 -0.38 3.18
N SER A 305 22.30 -1.68 3.28
CA SER A 305 22.35 -2.61 2.15
C SER A 305 21.46 -3.81 2.42
N PRO A 306 20.16 -3.71 2.18
CA PRO A 306 19.24 -4.85 2.30
C PRO A 306 19.67 -6.03 1.41
N MET A 307 19.66 -7.24 1.97
CA MET A 307 20.02 -8.48 1.27
C MET A 307 18.88 -9.49 1.38
N THR A 308 17.81 -9.26 0.66
CA THR A 308 16.63 -10.14 0.61
C THR A 308 16.07 -10.23 -0.80
N ARG A 309 15.53 -11.38 -1.17
CA ARG A 309 14.75 -11.59 -2.40
C ARG A 309 13.31 -11.09 -2.27
N ILE A 310 12.87 -10.73 -1.04
CA ILE A 310 11.53 -10.19 -0.75
C ILE A 310 11.61 -8.66 -0.72
N GLU A 311 11.90 -8.07 -1.86
CA GLU A 311 12.19 -6.63 -2.02
C GLU A 311 11.06 -5.72 -1.51
N THR A 312 9.81 -6.17 -1.54
CA THR A 312 8.68 -5.42 -1.01
C THR A 312 8.77 -5.19 0.50
N LEU A 313 9.65 -5.91 1.20
CA LEU A 313 9.93 -5.75 2.62
C LEU A 313 11.29 -5.08 2.92
N ALA A 314 12.03 -4.64 1.91
CA ALA A 314 13.39 -4.12 2.04
C ALA A 314 13.46 -2.62 2.42
N THR A 315 12.71 -2.18 3.43
CA THR A 315 12.87 -0.81 3.97
C THR A 315 13.98 -0.80 5.03
N GLY A 316 15.14 -0.27 4.65
CA GLY A 316 16.31 -0.20 5.53
C GLY A 316 16.27 0.95 6.55
N GLU A 317 15.59 2.05 6.22
CA GLU A 317 15.45 3.23 7.10
C GLU A 317 14.00 3.42 7.57
N PRO A 318 13.55 2.76 8.65
CA PRO A 318 12.17 2.87 9.14
C PRO A 318 11.87 4.21 9.83
N GLY A 319 12.88 4.91 10.30
CA GLY A 319 12.76 6.20 10.98
C GLY A 319 11.80 6.16 12.18
N ARG A 320 11.03 7.21 12.37
CA ARG A 320 10.07 7.36 13.48
C ARG A 320 8.97 6.28 13.51
N THR A 321 8.69 5.63 12.40
CA THR A 321 7.72 4.52 12.38
C THR A 321 8.10 3.42 13.37
N TYR A 322 9.40 3.11 13.49
CA TYR A 322 9.88 2.16 14.48
C TYR A 322 9.58 2.62 15.91
N THR A 323 9.88 3.87 16.26
CA THR A 323 9.63 4.40 17.61
C THR A 323 8.15 4.29 17.99
N MET A 324 7.25 4.59 17.04
CA MET A 324 5.81 4.47 17.25
C MET A 324 5.39 3.00 17.42
N LEU A 325 5.83 2.11 16.51
CA LEU A 325 5.51 0.68 16.60
C LEU A 325 6.10 0.02 17.85
N ARG A 326 7.35 0.36 18.21
CA ARG A 326 7.99 -0.13 19.43
C ARG A 326 7.14 0.16 20.66
N LYS A 327 6.62 1.39 20.75
CA LYS A 327 5.72 1.77 21.84
C LYS A 327 4.46 0.90 21.82
N GLN A 328 3.79 0.76 20.68
CA GLN A 328 2.56 -0.03 20.52
C GLN A 328 2.77 -1.52 20.83
N VAL A 329 3.86 -2.11 20.31
CA VAL A 329 4.21 -3.51 20.57
C VAL A 329 4.44 -3.74 22.07
N ASN A 330 5.18 -2.85 22.74
CA ASN A 330 5.42 -2.97 24.19
C ASN A 330 4.13 -2.79 25.00
N GLU A 331 3.27 -1.84 24.63
CA GLU A 331 1.99 -1.59 25.32
C GLU A 331 1.00 -2.76 25.18
N THR A 332 1.07 -3.49 24.07
CA THR A 332 0.15 -4.62 23.81
C THR A 332 0.71 -5.98 24.25
N GLY A 333 1.92 -6.01 24.77
CA GLY A 333 2.61 -7.29 25.04
C GLY A 333 2.99 -8.05 23.79
N GLY A 334 3.13 -7.36 22.67
CA GLY A 334 3.52 -7.92 21.38
C GLY A 334 5.01 -8.18 21.25
N VAL A 335 5.45 -8.59 20.06
CA VAL A 335 6.83 -8.98 19.78
C VAL A 335 7.21 -8.67 18.34
N PHE A 336 8.43 -8.14 18.13
CA PHE A 336 9.03 -8.10 16.80
C PHE A 336 9.78 -9.42 16.54
N GLU A 337 9.59 -9.99 15.35
CA GLU A 337 10.29 -11.21 14.96
C GLU A 337 10.80 -11.11 13.52
N SER A 338 11.86 -11.87 13.21
CA SER A 338 12.41 -11.97 11.87
C SER A 338 12.53 -13.41 11.41
N VAL A 339 12.42 -13.60 10.10
CA VAL A 339 12.52 -14.90 9.43
C VAL A 339 13.40 -14.77 8.18
N SER A 340 14.03 -15.86 7.78
CA SER A 340 14.81 -15.90 6.54
C SER A 340 13.87 -15.93 5.30
N ASP A 341 14.41 -15.58 4.14
CA ASP A 341 13.69 -15.69 2.86
C ASP A 341 13.23 -17.14 2.60
N GLU A 342 14.07 -18.13 2.95
CA GLU A 342 13.75 -19.55 2.80
C GLU A 342 12.60 -19.99 3.71
N GLU A 343 12.53 -19.50 4.93
CA GLU A 343 11.38 -19.77 5.82
C GLU A 343 10.10 -19.15 5.27
N ALA A 344 10.16 -17.93 4.74
CA ALA A 344 9.03 -17.29 4.11
C ALA A 344 8.54 -18.07 2.89
N PHE A 345 9.43 -18.51 1.99
CA PHE A 345 9.06 -19.32 0.82
C PHE A 345 8.50 -20.69 1.21
N ARG A 346 9.06 -21.34 2.23
CA ARG A 346 8.48 -22.60 2.76
C ARG A 346 7.09 -22.38 3.33
N ALA A 347 6.87 -21.27 4.06
CA ALA A 347 5.57 -20.94 4.61
C ALA A 347 4.51 -20.71 3.51
N MET A 348 4.88 -20.09 2.37
CA MET A 348 3.99 -19.99 1.20
C MET A 348 3.55 -21.37 0.69
N HIS A 349 4.49 -22.32 0.56
CA HIS A 349 4.15 -23.69 0.12
C HIS A 349 3.26 -24.43 1.13
N VAL A 350 3.53 -24.26 2.43
CA VAL A 350 2.70 -24.85 3.49
C VAL A 350 1.29 -24.27 3.42
N LEU A 351 1.16 -22.94 3.35
CA LEU A 351 -0.12 -22.26 3.24
C LEU A 351 -0.92 -22.73 2.02
N ALA A 352 -0.28 -22.84 0.86
CA ALA A 352 -0.91 -23.30 -0.35
C ALA A 352 -1.41 -24.76 -0.24
N LYS A 353 -0.62 -25.64 0.36
CA LYS A 353 -0.97 -27.06 0.53
C LYS A 353 -2.03 -27.30 1.60
N MET A 354 -1.99 -26.54 2.69
CA MET A 354 -2.88 -26.75 3.83
C MET A 354 -4.23 -26.04 3.65
N GLU A 355 -4.22 -24.79 3.14
CA GLU A 355 -5.41 -23.94 3.08
C GLU A 355 -5.85 -23.59 1.65
N GLY A 356 -5.13 -24.04 0.62
CA GLY A 356 -5.43 -23.71 -0.78
C GLY A 356 -5.19 -22.23 -1.12
N ILE A 357 -4.35 -21.56 -0.34
CA ILE A 357 -4.10 -20.09 -0.44
C ILE A 357 -2.75 -19.84 -1.12
N SER A 358 -2.78 -19.30 -2.34
CA SER A 358 -1.59 -18.76 -3.00
C SER A 358 -1.36 -17.32 -2.55
N ALA A 359 -0.19 -17.04 -1.99
CA ALA A 359 0.13 -15.74 -1.40
C ALA A 359 1.51 -15.26 -1.85
N GLU A 360 1.70 -13.93 -1.86
CA GLU A 360 2.99 -13.32 -2.18
C GLU A 360 4.05 -13.59 -1.09
N PRO A 361 5.35 -13.44 -1.39
CA PRO A 361 6.44 -13.67 -0.42
C PRO A 361 6.31 -12.83 0.86
N ALA A 362 5.80 -11.60 0.78
CA ALA A 362 5.55 -10.79 1.97
C ALA A 362 4.52 -11.43 2.91
N SER A 363 3.45 -12.02 2.37
CA SER A 363 2.51 -12.82 3.18
C SER A 363 3.21 -14.05 3.77
N GLY A 364 4.02 -14.75 2.98
CA GLY A 364 4.82 -15.90 3.45
C GLY A 364 5.68 -15.56 4.67
N THR A 365 6.24 -14.35 4.71
CA THR A 365 6.99 -13.84 5.87
C THR A 365 6.13 -13.77 7.14
N ALA A 366 4.87 -13.31 7.05
CA ALA A 366 3.97 -13.27 8.21
C ALA A 366 3.66 -14.68 8.73
N PHE A 367 3.41 -15.65 7.84
CA PHE A 367 3.16 -17.03 8.22
C PHE A 367 4.40 -17.72 8.78
N ALA A 368 5.59 -17.48 8.25
CA ALA A 368 6.83 -18.00 8.81
C ALA A 368 7.07 -17.47 10.24
N GLY A 369 6.80 -16.16 10.46
CA GLY A 369 6.83 -15.56 11.80
C GLY A 369 5.82 -16.19 12.75
N LEU A 370 4.57 -16.43 12.31
CA LEU A 370 3.59 -17.20 13.07
C LEU A 370 4.13 -18.57 13.47
N PHE A 371 4.73 -19.33 12.53
CA PHE A 371 5.26 -20.67 12.81
C PHE A 371 6.36 -20.61 13.86
N LYS A 372 7.21 -19.61 13.79
CA LYS A 372 8.29 -19.40 14.76
C LYS A 372 7.75 -19.06 16.15
N LEU A 373 6.79 -18.14 16.24
CA LEU A 373 6.18 -17.72 17.50
C LEU A 373 5.37 -18.84 18.17
N ALA A 374 4.63 -19.63 17.40
CA ALA A 374 3.88 -20.79 17.90
C ALA A 374 4.83 -21.87 18.43
N ARG A 375 5.89 -22.22 17.69
CA ARG A 375 6.90 -23.20 18.14
C ARG A 375 7.64 -22.75 19.38
N ALA A 376 7.87 -21.47 19.55
CA ALA A 376 8.50 -20.89 20.73
C ALA A 376 7.56 -20.80 21.95
N GLY A 377 6.28 -21.15 21.81
CA GLY A 377 5.27 -21.05 22.86
C GLY A 377 4.88 -19.62 23.24
N VAL A 378 5.24 -18.63 22.41
CA VAL A 378 4.83 -17.23 22.57
C VAL A 378 3.34 -17.09 22.29
N ILE A 379 2.88 -17.69 21.19
CA ILE A 379 1.46 -17.86 20.87
C ILE A 379 1.00 -19.21 21.43
N LYS A 380 -0.04 -19.20 22.23
CA LYS A 380 -0.55 -20.36 22.95
C LYS A 380 -1.64 -21.08 22.15
N PRO A 381 -1.92 -22.37 22.42
CA PRO A 381 -2.91 -23.18 21.69
C PRO A 381 -4.31 -22.56 21.62
N ASP A 382 -4.76 -21.92 22.68
CA ASP A 382 -6.13 -21.37 22.79
C ASP A 382 -6.23 -19.90 22.38
N ASP A 383 -5.09 -19.23 22.09
CA ASP A 383 -5.10 -17.85 21.64
C ASP A 383 -5.85 -17.71 20.31
N VAL A 384 -6.65 -16.67 20.19
CA VAL A 384 -7.28 -16.26 18.94
C VAL A 384 -6.25 -15.46 18.14
N VAL A 385 -5.80 -16.03 17.03
CA VAL A 385 -4.71 -15.47 16.21
C VAL A 385 -5.24 -15.05 14.84
N VAL A 386 -4.98 -13.82 14.44
CA VAL A 386 -5.27 -13.34 13.10
C VAL A 386 -3.98 -13.02 12.38
N VAL A 387 -3.74 -13.68 11.24
CA VAL A 387 -2.60 -13.38 10.35
C VAL A 387 -3.09 -12.64 9.12
N ASN A 388 -2.46 -11.51 8.81
CA ASN A 388 -2.75 -10.76 7.59
C ASN A 388 -2.05 -11.39 6.38
N CYS A 389 -2.83 -11.99 5.47
CA CYS A 389 -2.38 -12.44 4.17
C CYS A 389 -2.41 -11.24 3.19
N THR A 390 -1.31 -10.51 3.10
CA THR A 390 -1.23 -9.15 2.56
C THR A 390 -1.47 -9.03 1.06
N GLY A 391 -1.26 -10.09 0.28
CA GLY A 391 -1.42 -10.03 -1.17
C GLY A 391 -1.21 -11.36 -1.88
N HIS A 392 -1.61 -11.36 -3.15
CA HIS A 392 -1.51 -12.50 -4.07
C HIS A 392 -0.33 -12.35 -5.04
N THR A 393 0.18 -13.45 -5.56
CA THR A 393 1.08 -13.46 -6.71
C THR A 393 0.24 -13.54 -7.98
N VAL A 394 -0.04 -12.40 -8.61
CA VAL A 394 -0.78 -12.36 -9.88
C VAL A 394 0.17 -11.92 -10.99
N PRO A 395 0.45 -12.75 -12.01
CA PRO A 395 1.23 -12.35 -13.18
C PRO A 395 0.40 -11.48 -14.12
N ALA A 396 0.96 -10.37 -14.62
CA ALA A 396 0.41 -9.65 -15.76
C ALA A 396 0.97 -10.20 -17.08
N GLU A 397 0.13 -10.30 -18.10
CA GLU A 397 0.51 -10.84 -19.40
C GLU A 397 1.57 -9.97 -20.08
N GLN A 398 2.64 -10.59 -20.57
CA GLN A 398 3.80 -9.86 -21.10
C GLN A 398 3.53 -9.18 -22.45
N PHE A 399 2.62 -9.73 -23.26
CA PHE A 399 2.32 -9.23 -24.60
C PHE A 399 1.45 -7.96 -24.65
N LEU A 400 0.98 -7.46 -23.47
CA LEU A 400 0.15 -6.25 -23.41
C LEU A 400 0.93 -4.94 -23.66
N PHE A 401 2.26 -5.01 -23.67
CA PHE A 401 3.10 -3.81 -23.73
C PHE A 401 4.17 -3.94 -24.81
N ASN A 402 4.40 -2.83 -25.53
CA ASN A 402 5.52 -2.64 -26.42
C ASN A 402 6.76 -2.15 -25.64
N GLU A 403 7.94 -2.15 -26.27
CA GLU A 403 9.14 -1.52 -25.73
C GLU A 403 8.90 -0.03 -25.48
N GLY A 404 9.57 0.53 -24.48
CA GLY A 404 9.46 1.97 -24.16
C GLY A 404 8.32 2.38 -23.24
N TRP A 405 7.58 1.43 -22.59
CA TRP A 405 6.57 1.71 -21.58
C TRP A 405 7.14 2.20 -20.24
N THR A 406 8.47 2.09 -20.02
CA THR A 406 9.21 2.64 -18.88
C THR A 406 10.25 3.66 -19.33
N ARG A 407 10.67 4.52 -18.43
CA ARG A 407 11.82 5.41 -18.57
C ARG A 407 12.84 5.08 -17.50
N ASP A 408 14.06 4.78 -17.92
CA ASP A 408 15.13 4.36 -17.03
C ASP A 408 16.02 5.56 -16.70
N ILE A 409 16.23 5.80 -15.40
CA ILE A 409 17.24 6.73 -14.91
C ILE A 409 18.33 5.89 -14.23
N ASP A 410 19.48 5.79 -14.88
CA ASP A 410 20.62 5.04 -14.40
C ASP A 410 21.53 5.97 -13.58
N LEU A 411 21.54 5.80 -12.28
CA LEU A 411 22.37 6.58 -11.35
C LEU A 411 23.83 6.09 -11.31
N GLU A 412 24.15 4.93 -11.86
CA GLU A 412 25.50 4.36 -11.86
C GLU A 412 26.31 4.78 -13.07
N LYS A 413 25.67 5.24 -14.16
CA LYS A 413 26.39 5.83 -15.28
C LYS A 413 27.08 7.10 -14.83
N LYS A 414 28.41 7.08 -14.76
CA LYS A 414 29.20 8.29 -14.57
C LYS A 414 28.80 9.31 -15.63
N GLN A 415 28.33 10.45 -15.17
CA GLN A 415 28.09 11.62 -16.02
C GLN A 415 29.40 11.94 -16.77
N SER A 416 29.30 12.25 -18.07
CA SER A 416 30.43 12.76 -18.82
C SER A 416 30.95 14.03 -18.12
N GLU A 417 32.27 14.20 -18.02
CA GLU A 417 32.95 15.21 -17.21
C GLU A 417 32.58 16.68 -17.51
N THR A 418 31.54 16.95 -18.29
CA THR A 418 31.12 18.28 -18.77
C THR A 418 29.81 18.80 -18.17
N GLU A 419 29.08 18.01 -17.37
CA GLU A 419 27.84 18.48 -16.73
C GLU A 419 27.95 18.46 -15.21
N THR A 420 27.54 19.56 -14.55
CA THR A 420 27.47 19.59 -13.09
C THR A 420 26.45 18.55 -12.58
N PRO A 421 26.71 17.85 -11.46
CA PRO A 421 25.84 16.77 -10.96
C PRO A 421 24.39 17.15 -10.72
N GLN A 422 24.10 18.43 -10.56
CA GLN A 422 22.73 18.96 -10.40
C GLN A 422 22.02 19.17 -11.75
N GLU A 423 22.72 19.51 -12.81
CA GLU A 423 22.10 19.77 -14.11
C GLU A 423 21.69 18.51 -14.84
N GLY A 424 22.48 17.42 -14.77
CA GLY A 424 22.15 16.16 -15.41
C GLY A 424 20.89 15.50 -14.85
N LEU A 425 20.72 15.50 -13.52
CA LEU A 425 19.55 14.98 -12.83
C LEU A 425 18.28 15.78 -13.13
N LEU A 426 18.41 17.13 -13.11
CA LEU A 426 17.32 18.06 -13.42
C LEU A 426 16.92 17.98 -14.88
N SER A 427 17.87 17.82 -15.80
CA SER A 427 17.62 17.63 -17.23
C SER A 427 16.89 16.31 -17.49
N ALA A 428 17.31 15.21 -16.86
CA ALA A 428 16.62 13.92 -16.96
C ALA A 428 15.17 14.00 -16.43
N LEU A 429 14.93 14.69 -15.31
CA LEU A 429 13.60 14.89 -14.76
C LEU A 429 12.74 15.86 -15.60
N ASN A 430 13.33 16.89 -16.18
CA ASN A 430 12.62 17.83 -17.06
C ASN A 430 12.23 17.22 -18.39
N ASN A 431 13.01 16.23 -18.88
CA ASN A 431 12.72 15.47 -20.09
C ASN A 431 11.68 14.35 -19.90
N VAL A 432 11.15 14.17 -18.68
CA VAL A 432 9.99 13.30 -18.41
C VAL A 432 8.70 14.00 -18.88
N THR A 433 8.66 14.41 -20.15
CA THR A 433 7.41 14.71 -20.85
C THR A 433 6.83 13.42 -21.41
N PRO A 434 5.51 13.22 -21.47
CA PRO A 434 4.96 12.11 -22.22
C PRO A 434 5.51 12.21 -23.65
N ASN A 435 6.11 11.12 -24.18
CA ASN A 435 6.36 11.02 -25.61
C ASN A 435 4.98 11.10 -26.27
N ARG A 436 4.58 12.26 -26.73
CA ARG A 436 3.61 12.32 -27.78
C ARG A 436 4.32 11.83 -29.01
N PHE A 437 3.93 10.68 -29.53
CA PHE A 437 4.26 10.33 -30.88
C PHE A 437 3.77 11.47 -31.74
N SER A 438 4.67 12.31 -32.22
CA SER A 438 4.30 13.42 -33.12
C SER A 438 4.26 12.97 -34.56
N ARG A 439 4.88 11.83 -34.87
CA ARG A 439 5.01 11.27 -36.21
C ARG A 439 4.50 9.84 -36.26
N VAL A 440 3.63 9.54 -37.23
CA VAL A 440 3.06 8.22 -37.45
C VAL A 440 3.18 7.88 -38.94
N VAL A 441 3.71 6.69 -39.26
CA VAL A 441 3.70 6.16 -40.63
C VAL A 441 2.61 5.12 -40.73
N VAL A 442 1.65 5.34 -41.64
CA VAL A 442 0.57 4.41 -41.98
C VAL A 442 0.96 3.64 -43.22
N VAL A 443 1.14 2.34 -43.10
CA VAL A 443 1.53 1.45 -44.23
C VAL A 443 0.35 0.52 -44.51
N ASP A 444 -0.27 0.67 -45.67
CA ASP A 444 -1.36 -0.19 -46.15
C ASP A 444 -1.45 -0.05 -47.69
N ASP A 445 -1.71 -1.13 -48.40
CA ASP A 445 -1.82 -1.13 -49.87
C ASP A 445 -3.15 -0.53 -50.36
N THR A 446 -4.15 -0.41 -49.47
CA THR A 446 -5.49 0.09 -49.79
C THR A 446 -5.62 1.57 -49.47
N PRO A 447 -5.83 2.46 -50.46
CA PRO A 447 -5.98 3.92 -50.21
C PRO A 447 -7.10 4.31 -49.27
N ASP A 448 -8.20 3.54 -49.27
CA ASP A 448 -9.35 3.83 -48.38
C ASP A 448 -9.03 3.47 -46.94
N ALA A 449 -8.27 2.40 -46.67
CA ALA A 449 -7.80 2.06 -45.34
C ALA A 449 -6.87 3.15 -44.80
N ARG A 450 -5.88 3.60 -45.60
CA ARG A 450 -4.98 4.70 -45.19
C ARG A 450 -5.78 5.96 -44.81
N ARG A 451 -6.77 6.34 -45.65
CA ARG A 451 -7.66 7.51 -45.33
C ARG A 451 -8.46 7.36 -44.05
N LEU A 452 -8.97 6.15 -43.77
CA LEU A 452 -9.72 5.86 -42.55
C LEU A 452 -8.82 5.99 -41.33
N ILE A 453 -7.64 5.34 -41.36
CA ILE A 453 -6.66 5.38 -40.29
C ILE A 453 -6.20 6.82 -40.03
N ARG A 454 -5.92 7.60 -41.09
CA ARG A 454 -5.57 9.03 -40.96
C ARG A 454 -6.64 9.82 -40.21
N ARG A 455 -7.93 9.64 -40.55
CA ARG A 455 -9.03 10.31 -39.87
C ARG A 455 -9.13 9.93 -38.39
N ILE A 456 -8.97 8.64 -38.07
CA ILE A 456 -8.95 8.15 -36.68
C ILE A 456 -7.81 8.81 -35.92
N LEU A 457 -6.59 8.81 -36.46
CA LEU A 457 -5.43 9.42 -35.78
C LEU A 457 -5.63 10.93 -35.59
N GLN A 458 -6.11 11.65 -36.60
CA GLN A 458 -6.40 13.09 -36.51
C GLN A 458 -7.47 13.43 -35.47
N SER A 459 -8.41 12.51 -35.21
CA SER A 459 -9.40 12.69 -34.13
C SER A 459 -8.84 12.48 -32.72
N GLN A 460 -7.67 11.83 -32.58
CA GLN A 460 -7.04 11.49 -31.31
C GLN A 460 -5.94 12.48 -30.88
N GLY A 461 -5.48 13.35 -31.76
CA GLY A 461 -4.44 14.33 -31.48
C GLY A 461 -3.76 14.90 -32.73
N ASP A 462 -2.85 15.86 -32.50
CA ASP A 462 -2.05 16.47 -33.56
C ASP A 462 -0.87 15.55 -33.91
N PHE A 463 -1.07 14.66 -34.90
CA PHE A 463 -0.03 13.78 -35.44
C PHE A 463 0.41 14.26 -36.81
N GLU A 464 1.73 14.25 -37.07
CA GLU A 464 2.30 14.33 -38.41
C GLU A 464 2.22 12.92 -39.03
N ILE A 465 1.32 12.73 -40.01
CA ILE A 465 1.00 11.41 -40.55
C ILE A 465 1.59 11.26 -41.94
N PHE A 466 2.44 10.28 -42.07
CA PHE A 466 3.03 9.84 -43.35
C PHE A 466 2.31 8.57 -43.84
N GLU A 467 2.21 8.39 -45.15
CA GLU A 467 1.56 7.23 -45.75
C GLU A 467 2.50 6.50 -46.71
N ALA A 468 2.48 5.17 -46.66
CA ALA A 468 3.19 4.30 -47.59
C ALA A 468 2.25 3.21 -48.10
N GLU A 469 2.44 2.80 -49.36
CA GLU A 469 1.60 1.79 -50.00
C GLU A 469 2.13 0.36 -49.80
N ASN A 470 3.34 0.22 -49.33
CA ASN A 470 3.97 -1.07 -49.02
C ASN A 470 5.03 -0.92 -47.94
N GLY A 471 5.46 -2.05 -47.41
CA GLY A 471 6.44 -2.10 -46.32
C GLY A 471 7.83 -1.52 -46.66
N ARG A 472 8.26 -1.54 -47.92
CA ARG A 472 9.55 -0.98 -48.34
C ARG A 472 9.51 0.53 -48.24
N ASP A 473 8.49 1.16 -48.81
CA ASP A 473 8.30 2.60 -48.80
C ASP A 473 8.05 3.09 -47.33
N GLY A 474 7.39 2.27 -46.51
CA GLY A 474 7.20 2.55 -45.08
C GLY A 474 8.52 2.59 -44.29
N VAL A 475 9.43 1.68 -44.56
CA VAL A 475 10.79 1.67 -43.97
C VAL A 475 11.60 2.89 -44.40
N GLU A 476 11.51 3.31 -45.67
CA GLU A 476 12.21 4.50 -46.18
C GLU A 476 11.70 5.81 -45.52
N LEU A 477 10.42 5.84 -45.14
CA LEU A 477 9.83 7.00 -44.41
C LEU A 477 10.20 7.05 -42.92
N ILE A 478 10.65 5.92 -42.35
CA ILE A 478 11.07 5.83 -40.91
C ILE A 478 12.58 6.09 -40.77
N ALA A 479 13.39 5.78 -41.78
CA ALA A 479 14.84 6.01 -41.81
C ALA A 479 15.18 7.49 -41.97
#